data_acde5b659563436336b7b8a304ee2861
#
_entry.id   acde5b659563436336b7b8a304ee2861
#
_cell.length_a   1.000
_cell.length_b   1.000
_cell.length_c   1.000
_cell.angle_alpha   90.00
_cell.angle_beta   90.00
_cell.angle_gamma   90.00
#
_symmetry.space_group_name_H-M   'P 1'
#
loop_
_entity.id
_entity.type
_entity.pdbx_description
1 polymer ?
#
loop_
_entity_poly.entity_id
_entity_poly.type
_entity_poly.pdbx_seq_one_letter_code
_entity_poly.pdbx_strand_id
1 'polypeptide(L)'
;MPKYNSSNNLPIEDMSIHMLIEEISKFTCSAVSQESDSLGVAIGYRSILFFLGQNDGVTQLELSRLTGLKPPTVSVSLQKMENEGLVSRENDKDDLRKTIVTLTEKGRDICDKIAIVYDDCNKVITTALSPEELETLKAILVKISKNISDSKEG
;
A
#
# COMPACT_ATOMS: atom_id res chain seq x y z
N MET A 1 -11.41 15.90 -6.25
CA MET A 1 -9.94 15.68 -6.24
C MET A 1 -9.28 16.67 -5.32
N PRO A 2 -8.40 16.24 -4.41
CA PRO A 2 -7.66 17.16 -3.57
C PRO A 2 -6.79 18.09 -4.44
N LYS A 3 -6.72 19.35 -4.06
CA LYS A 3 -5.75 20.29 -4.65
C LYS A 3 -4.37 19.86 -4.14
N TYR A 4 -3.65 19.13 -4.97
CA TYR A 4 -2.26 18.78 -4.69
C TYR A 4 -1.43 20.08 -4.78
N ASN A 5 -0.75 20.42 -3.71
CA ASN A 5 0.14 21.58 -3.64
C ASN A 5 1.57 21.05 -3.52
N SER A 6 2.36 21.15 -4.60
CA SER A 6 3.78 20.81 -4.56
C SER A 6 4.48 21.67 -3.50
N SER A 7 5.12 21.01 -2.55
CA SER A 7 5.82 21.70 -1.46
C SER A 7 7.21 22.23 -1.85
N ASN A 8 7.62 22.02 -3.09
CA ASN A 8 8.91 22.46 -3.62
C ASN A 8 8.72 23.64 -4.59
N ASN A 9 9.39 24.76 -4.32
CA ASN A 9 9.43 25.93 -5.22
C ASN A 9 10.27 25.73 -6.49
N LEU A 10 10.72 24.50 -6.78
CA LEU A 10 11.49 24.16 -7.99
C LEU A 10 10.54 23.86 -9.15
N PRO A 11 10.82 24.32 -10.38
CA PRO A 11 10.14 23.86 -11.58
C PRO A 11 10.23 22.34 -11.68
N ILE A 12 9.17 21.66 -12.17
CA ILE A 12 9.12 20.20 -12.27
C ILE A 12 10.27 19.67 -13.13
N GLU A 13 10.65 20.41 -14.18
CA GLU A 13 11.72 20.09 -15.11
C GLU A 13 13.12 20.05 -14.46
N ASP A 14 13.29 20.76 -13.35
CA ASP A 14 14.56 20.85 -12.60
C ASP A 14 14.63 19.86 -11.43
N MET A 15 13.57 19.08 -11.19
CA MET A 15 13.53 18.10 -10.12
C MET A 15 14.39 16.89 -10.43
N SER A 16 15.13 16.41 -9.42
CA SER A 16 15.85 15.13 -9.52
C SER A 16 14.85 13.95 -9.58
N ILE A 17 15.31 12.80 -10.06
CA ILE A 17 14.50 11.56 -10.10
C ILE A 17 13.90 11.24 -8.73
N HIS A 18 14.69 11.39 -7.65
CA HIS A 18 14.21 11.18 -6.29
C HIS A 18 13.03 12.10 -5.95
N MET A 19 13.13 13.40 -6.26
CA MET A 19 12.08 14.38 -5.99
C MET A 19 10.81 14.07 -6.78
N LEU A 20 10.92 13.68 -8.04
CA LEU A 20 9.77 13.29 -8.87
C LEU A 20 9.06 12.05 -8.32
N ILE A 21 9.82 11.03 -7.89
CA ILE A 21 9.24 9.84 -7.26
C ILE A 21 8.53 10.21 -5.95
N GLU A 22 9.12 11.08 -5.14
CA GLU A 22 8.53 11.55 -3.89
C GLU A 22 7.22 12.31 -4.12
N GLU A 23 7.17 13.18 -5.13
CA GLU A 23 5.96 13.93 -5.50
C GLU A 23 4.83 12.99 -5.93
N ILE A 24 5.09 12.02 -6.79
CA ILE A 24 4.10 11.01 -7.21
C ILE A 24 3.62 10.19 -6.00
N SER A 25 4.54 9.80 -5.13
CA SER A 25 4.21 9.07 -3.91
C SER A 25 3.33 9.89 -2.96
N LYS A 26 3.63 11.18 -2.75
CA LYS A 26 2.83 12.10 -1.93
C LYS A 26 1.41 12.24 -2.46
N PHE A 27 1.25 12.37 -3.78
CA PHE A 27 -0.08 12.43 -4.42
C PHE A 27 -0.93 11.21 -4.06
N THR A 28 -0.40 10.01 -4.29
CA THR A 28 -1.10 8.76 -3.99
C THR A 28 -1.38 8.61 -2.48
N CYS A 29 -0.37 8.88 -1.64
CA CYS A 29 -0.52 8.79 -0.19
C CYS A 29 -1.58 9.76 0.35
N SER A 30 -1.65 10.99 -0.19
CA SER A 30 -2.65 11.98 0.21
C SER A 30 -4.07 11.53 -0.13
N ALA A 31 -4.29 11.01 -1.34
CA ALA A 31 -5.59 10.51 -1.76
C ALA A 31 -6.06 9.33 -0.89
N VAL A 32 -5.18 8.36 -0.65
CA VAL A 32 -5.49 7.21 0.20
C VAL A 32 -5.71 7.62 1.66
N SER A 33 -4.98 8.63 2.17
CA SER A 33 -5.19 9.14 3.53
C SER A 33 -6.56 9.77 3.68
N GLN A 34 -6.99 10.59 2.74
CA GLN A 34 -8.32 11.21 2.77
C GLN A 34 -9.44 10.17 2.75
N GLU A 35 -9.32 9.13 1.90
CA GLU A 35 -10.29 8.06 1.87
C GLU A 35 -10.29 7.26 3.19
N SER A 36 -9.12 6.92 3.73
CA SER A 36 -9.00 6.23 5.02
C SER A 36 -9.65 7.03 6.15
N ASP A 37 -9.44 8.36 6.18
CA ASP A 37 -10.06 9.24 7.17
C ASP A 37 -11.59 9.27 7.01
N SER A 38 -12.10 9.30 5.76
CA SER A 38 -13.55 9.24 5.47
C SER A 38 -14.20 7.94 5.91
N LEU A 39 -13.45 6.84 5.84
CA LEU A 39 -13.88 5.51 6.27
C LEU A 39 -13.66 5.26 7.77
N GLY A 40 -13.04 6.19 8.49
CA GLY A 40 -12.70 6.04 9.91
C GLY A 40 -11.64 4.97 10.16
N VAL A 41 -10.73 4.76 9.22
CA VAL A 41 -9.68 3.72 9.27
C VAL A 41 -8.32 4.37 9.39
N ALA A 42 -7.50 3.88 10.33
CA ALA A 42 -6.15 4.39 10.51
C ALA A 42 -5.28 4.15 9.27
N ILE A 43 -4.63 5.21 8.78
CA ILE A 43 -3.72 5.14 7.60
C ILE A 43 -2.62 4.09 7.77
N GLY A 44 -2.20 3.79 9.01
CA GLY A 44 -1.22 2.75 9.32
C GLY A 44 -1.65 1.32 8.97
N TYR A 45 -2.94 1.06 8.72
CA TYR A 45 -3.43 -0.25 8.30
C TYR A 45 -3.32 -0.47 6.79
N ARG A 46 -3.03 0.59 6.02
CA ARG A 46 -3.02 0.59 4.55
C ARG A 46 -2.27 -0.57 3.94
N SER A 47 -1.03 -0.81 4.36
CA SER A 47 -0.21 -1.89 3.79
C SER A 47 -0.76 -3.28 4.13
N ILE A 48 -1.29 -3.45 5.34
CA ILE A 48 -1.89 -4.73 5.76
C ILE A 48 -3.17 -4.99 4.95
N LEU A 49 -4.06 -3.99 4.84
CA LEU A 49 -5.28 -4.08 4.05
C LEU A 49 -4.97 -4.37 2.57
N PHE A 50 -3.98 -3.69 2.00
CA PHE A 50 -3.57 -3.89 0.61
C PHE A 50 -3.16 -5.35 0.34
N PHE A 51 -2.31 -5.94 1.20
CA PHE A 51 -1.86 -7.31 1.00
C PHE A 51 -2.94 -8.35 1.32
N LEU A 52 -3.78 -8.12 2.33
CA LEU A 52 -4.92 -8.98 2.62
C LEU A 52 -5.97 -8.93 1.51
N GLY A 53 -6.20 -7.78 0.89
CA GLY A 53 -7.11 -7.64 -0.24
C GLY A 53 -6.68 -8.46 -1.47
N GLN A 54 -5.37 -8.69 -1.62
CA GLN A 54 -4.84 -9.50 -2.72
C GLN A 54 -4.70 -11.00 -2.36
N ASN A 55 -4.40 -11.31 -1.11
CA ASN A 55 -4.09 -12.65 -0.62
C ASN A 55 -4.69 -12.82 0.78
N ASP A 56 -5.98 -13.16 0.82
CA ASP A 56 -6.66 -13.41 2.08
C ASP A 56 -6.25 -14.75 2.70
N GLY A 57 -6.23 -14.83 4.00
CA GLY A 57 -5.86 -16.06 4.71
C GLY A 57 -4.34 -16.28 4.81
N VAL A 58 -3.56 -15.23 5.01
CA VAL A 58 -2.10 -15.29 5.18
C VAL A 58 -1.70 -15.29 6.66
N THR A 59 -0.52 -15.83 6.95
CA THR A 59 -0.01 -15.80 8.32
C THR A 59 0.45 -14.40 8.72
N GLN A 60 0.41 -14.09 10.03
CA GLN A 60 0.95 -12.84 10.56
C GLN A 60 2.43 -12.64 10.21
N LEU A 61 3.22 -13.73 10.19
CA LEU A 61 4.63 -13.66 9.79
C LEU A 61 4.79 -13.30 8.31
N GLU A 62 3.95 -13.85 7.46
CA GLU A 62 3.95 -13.55 6.03
C GLU A 62 3.54 -12.09 5.77
N LEU A 63 2.52 -11.56 6.47
CA LEU A 63 2.18 -10.15 6.44
C LEU A 63 3.36 -9.26 6.83
N SER A 64 4.14 -9.64 7.83
CA SER A 64 5.35 -8.90 8.21
C SER A 64 6.36 -8.83 7.06
N ARG A 65 6.55 -9.94 6.34
CA ARG A 65 7.45 -9.99 5.16
C ARG A 65 6.90 -9.16 3.99
N LEU A 66 5.61 -9.31 3.66
CA LEU A 66 4.97 -8.62 2.56
C LEU A 66 4.91 -7.09 2.77
N THR A 67 4.60 -6.66 3.99
CA THR A 67 4.48 -5.23 4.33
C THR A 67 5.82 -4.56 4.59
N GLY A 68 6.89 -5.33 4.88
CA GLY A 68 8.17 -4.82 5.38
C GLY A 68 8.09 -4.25 6.81
N LEU A 69 6.95 -4.40 7.49
CA LEU A 69 6.77 -3.96 8.87
C LEU A 69 7.38 -4.99 9.84
N LYS A 70 7.89 -4.51 10.97
CA LYS A 70 8.41 -5.39 12.03
C LYS A 70 7.27 -6.22 12.64
N PRO A 71 7.51 -7.51 12.99
CA PRO A 71 6.49 -8.39 13.55
C PRO A 71 5.69 -7.79 14.74
N PRO A 72 6.30 -7.08 15.71
CA PRO A 72 5.55 -6.42 16.77
C PRO A 72 4.57 -5.35 16.26
N THR A 73 4.97 -4.58 15.23
CA THR A 73 4.12 -3.55 14.61
C THR A 73 2.90 -4.19 13.94
N VAL A 74 3.11 -5.27 13.18
CA VAL A 74 2.02 -6.03 12.56
C VAL A 74 1.07 -6.59 13.62
N SER A 75 1.61 -7.18 14.69
CA SER A 75 0.80 -7.74 15.79
C SER A 75 -0.10 -6.69 16.44
N VAL A 76 0.45 -5.51 16.77
CA VAL A 76 -0.31 -4.41 17.37
C VAL A 76 -1.38 -3.88 16.40
N SER A 77 -1.03 -3.73 15.13
CA SER A 77 -1.98 -3.27 14.11
C SER A 77 -3.12 -4.26 13.92
N LEU A 78 -2.82 -5.55 13.80
CA LEU A 78 -3.84 -6.60 13.66
C LEU A 78 -4.76 -6.70 14.89
N GLN A 79 -4.22 -6.52 16.11
CA GLN A 79 -5.04 -6.49 17.32
C GLN A 79 -6.06 -5.35 17.28
N LYS A 80 -5.66 -4.16 16.82
CA LYS A 80 -6.56 -3.02 16.67
C LYS A 80 -7.58 -3.25 15.56
N MET A 81 -7.12 -3.73 14.41
CA MET A 81 -8.00 -4.05 13.27
C MET A 81 -9.05 -5.12 13.62
N GLU A 82 -8.68 -6.11 14.42
CA GLU A 82 -9.61 -7.12 14.92
C GLU A 82 -10.66 -6.51 15.87
N ASN A 83 -10.24 -5.65 16.80
CA ASN A 83 -11.14 -4.93 17.70
C ASN A 83 -12.10 -4.00 16.93
N GLU A 84 -11.67 -3.47 15.79
CA GLU A 84 -12.46 -2.63 14.88
C GLU A 84 -13.33 -3.47 13.93
N GLY A 85 -13.19 -4.80 13.97
CA GLY A 85 -13.94 -5.74 13.14
C GLY A 85 -13.53 -5.73 11.66
N LEU A 86 -12.28 -5.39 11.35
CA LEU A 86 -11.74 -5.36 9.98
C LEU A 86 -11.12 -6.69 9.56
N VAL A 87 -10.56 -7.41 10.52
CA VAL A 87 -9.94 -8.72 10.32
C VAL A 87 -10.41 -9.70 11.37
N SER A 88 -10.32 -10.99 11.07
CA SER A 88 -10.37 -12.09 12.04
C SER A 88 -9.02 -12.79 12.08
N ARG A 89 -8.70 -13.36 13.24
CA ARG A 89 -7.47 -14.14 13.46
C ARG A 89 -7.83 -15.50 14.04
N GLU A 90 -7.39 -16.54 13.38
CA GLU A 90 -7.61 -17.91 13.81
C GLU A 90 -6.29 -18.68 13.81
N ASN A 91 -6.16 -19.66 14.71
CA ASN A 91 -5.01 -20.56 14.64
C ASN A 91 -5.15 -21.46 13.41
N ASP A 92 -4.02 -21.70 12.74
CA ASP A 92 -3.96 -22.66 11.65
C ASP A 92 -4.35 -24.05 12.15
N LYS A 93 -5.13 -24.79 11.35
CA LYS A 93 -5.64 -26.11 11.74
C LYS A 93 -4.53 -27.18 11.79
N ASP A 94 -3.49 -26.99 10.96
CA ASP A 94 -2.41 -27.96 10.82
C ASP A 94 -1.19 -27.59 11.69
N ASP A 95 -1.04 -26.30 12.04
CA ASP A 95 0.04 -25.80 12.91
C ASP A 95 -0.49 -24.70 13.84
N LEU A 96 -0.93 -25.08 15.03
CA LEU A 96 -1.49 -24.17 16.04
C LEU A 96 -0.55 -23.02 16.46
N ARG A 97 0.72 -23.06 16.09
CA ARG A 97 1.68 -21.96 16.33
C ARG A 97 1.54 -20.83 15.29
N LYS A 98 0.82 -21.08 14.21
CA LYS A 98 0.55 -20.08 13.18
C LYS A 98 -0.80 -19.45 13.41
N THR A 99 -0.85 -18.14 13.25
CA THR A 99 -2.09 -17.36 13.26
C THR A 99 -2.37 -16.92 11.81
N ILE A 100 -3.51 -17.36 11.30
CA ILE A 100 -4.04 -16.97 10.00
C ILE A 100 -4.88 -15.71 10.17
N VAL A 101 -4.69 -14.76 9.29
CA VAL A 101 -5.40 -13.48 9.26
C VAL A 101 -6.26 -13.43 8.03
N THR A 102 -7.56 -13.14 8.20
CA THR A 102 -8.53 -12.98 7.11
C THR A 102 -9.27 -11.67 7.26
N LEU A 103 -9.69 -11.09 6.12
CA LEU A 103 -10.59 -9.94 6.14
C LEU A 103 -11.99 -10.36 6.55
N THR A 104 -12.65 -9.53 7.37
CA THR A 104 -14.10 -9.61 7.54
C THR A 104 -14.82 -9.02 6.32
N GLU A 105 -16.15 -9.12 6.25
CA GLU A 105 -16.94 -8.42 5.23
C GLU A 105 -16.71 -6.91 5.26
N LYS A 106 -16.69 -6.31 6.46
CA LYS A 106 -16.35 -4.90 6.66
C LYS A 106 -14.94 -4.56 6.17
N GLY A 107 -13.96 -5.43 6.46
CA GLY A 107 -12.58 -5.25 5.99
C GLY A 107 -12.47 -5.31 4.47
N ARG A 108 -13.21 -6.22 3.81
CA ARG A 108 -13.26 -6.30 2.33
C ARG A 108 -13.86 -5.04 1.72
N ASP A 109 -15.00 -4.57 2.20
CA ASP A 109 -15.64 -3.34 1.72
C ASP A 109 -14.69 -2.14 1.79
N ILE A 110 -13.90 -2.03 2.85
CA ILE A 110 -12.88 -0.98 3.00
C ILE A 110 -11.73 -1.18 2.02
N CYS A 111 -11.24 -2.42 1.84
CA CYS A 111 -10.20 -2.71 0.86
C CYS A 111 -10.64 -2.33 -0.56
N ASP A 112 -11.86 -2.66 -0.95
CA ASP A 112 -12.41 -2.36 -2.27
C ASP A 112 -12.49 -0.84 -2.51
N LYS A 113 -12.93 -0.08 -1.52
CA LYS A 113 -12.97 1.40 -1.60
C LYS A 113 -11.56 2.00 -1.74
N ILE A 114 -10.59 1.50 -0.98
CA ILE A 114 -9.19 1.94 -1.09
C ILE A 114 -8.59 1.53 -2.44
N ALA A 115 -8.92 0.35 -2.97
CA ALA A 115 -8.46 -0.09 -4.29
C ALA A 115 -8.95 0.84 -5.40
N ILE A 116 -10.19 1.32 -5.34
CA ILE A 116 -10.72 2.31 -6.29
C ILE A 116 -9.88 3.59 -6.28
N VAL A 117 -9.46 4.07 -5.10
CA VAL A 117 -8.60 5.25 -4.99
C VAL A 117 -7.24 5.02 -5.65
N TYR A 118 -6.63 3.84 -5.46
CA TYR A 118 -5.39 3.48 -6.15
C TYR A 118 -5.55 3.44 -7.67
N ASP A 119 -6.64 2.86 -8.16
CA ASP A 119 -6.95 2.80 -9.59
C ASP A 119 -7.14 4.20 -10.18
N ASP A 120 -7.83 5.09 -9.47
CA ASP A 120 -8.03 6.48 -9.91
C ASP A 120 -6.72 7.28 -9.88
N CYS A 121 -5.88 7.09 -8.87
CA CYS A 121 -4.53 7.66 -8.86
C CYS A 121 -3.69 7.15 -10.04
N ASN A 122 -3.75 5.84 -10.31
CA ASN A 122 -3.04 5.25 -11.44
C ASN A 122 -3.50 5.84 -12.77
N LYS A 123 -4.80 6.01 -13.00
CA LYS A 123 -5.34 6.69 -14.18
C LYS A 123 -4.77 8.09 -14.33
N VAL A 124 -4.75 8.89 -13.24
CA VAL A 124 -4.20 10.25 -13.27
C VAL A 124 -2.72 10.23 -13.65
N ILE A 125 -1.92 9.34 -13.02
CA ILE A 125 -0.48 9.22 -13.26
C ILE A 125 -0.19 8.83 -14.72
N THR A 126 -1.03 7.98 -15.32
CA THR A 126 -0.76 7.38 -16.63
C THR A 126 -1.46 8.07 -17.80
N THR A 127 -2.40 8.99 -17.56
CA THR A 127 -3.23 9.62 -18.60
C THR A 127 -2.42 10.34 -19.69
N ALA A 128 -1.26 10.88 -19.35
CA ALA A 128 -0.42 11.61 -20.32
C ALA A 128 0.56 10.72 -21.11
N LEU A 129 0.58 9.40 -20.85
CA LEU A 129 1.52 8.47 -21.42
C LEU A 129 0.90 7.65 -22.55
N SER A 130 1.65 7.48 -23.64
CA SER A 130 1.30 6.48 -24.66
C SER A 130 1.47 5.05 -24.11
N PRO A 131 0.85 4.03 -24.74
CA PRO A 131 1.06 2.63 -24.36
C PRO A 131 2.53 2.22 -24.31
N GLU A 132 3.34 2.66 -25.26
CA GLU A 132 4.77 2.36 -25.36
C GLU A 132 5.57 3.02 -24.24
N GLU A 133 5.23 4.27 -23.90
CA GLU A 133 5.85 4.99 -22.77
C GLU A 133 5.49 4.34 -21.44
N LEU A 134 4.25 3.89 -21.28
CA LEU A 134 3.78 3.19 -20.08
C LEU A 134 4.54 1.88 -19.86
N GLU A 135 4.70 1.05 -20.91
CA GLU A 135 5.48 -0.19 -20.83
C GLU A 135 6.95 0.08 -20.50
N THR A 136 7.53 1.12 -21.11
CA THR A 136 8.90 1.54 -20.84
C THR A 136 9.07 2.01 -19.41
N LEU A 137 8.18 2.88 -18.91
CA LEU A 137 8.19 3.36 -17.54
C LEU A 137 8.10 2.19 -16.55
N LYS A 138 7.18 1.26 -16.78
CA LYS A 138 7.01 0.08 -15.94
C LYS A 138 8.28 -0.77 -15.89
N ALA A 139 8.92 -1.02 -17.03
CA ALA A 139 10.17 -1.77 -17.10
C ALA A 139 11.31 -1.08 -16.34
N ILE A 140 11.42 0.25 -16.44
CA ILE A 140 12.41 1.05 -15.71
C ILE A 140 12.16 0.99 -14.20
N LEU A 141 10.93 1.18 -13.77
CA LEU A 141 10.56 1.13 -12.33
C LEU A 141 10.82 -0.26 -11.73
N VAL A 142 10.53 -1.33 -12.47
CA VAL A 142 10.87 -2.71 -12.04
C VAL A 142 12.37 -2.89 -11.87
N LYS A 143 13.17 -2.38 -12.82
CA LYS A 143 14.64 -2.44 -12.73
C LYS A 143 15.18 -1.68 -11.52
N ILE A 144 14.66 -0.49 -11.26
CA ILE A 144 15.03 0.32 -10.09
C ILE A 144 14.67 -0.41 -8.80
N SER A 145 13.45 -0.96 -8.71
CA SER A 145 12.97 -1.67 -7.51
C SER A 145 13.81 -2.91 -7.21
N LYS A 146 14.22 -3.68 -8.22
CA LYS A 146 15.12 -4.83 -8.07
C LYS A 146 16.48 -4.37 -7.52
N ASN A 147 17.08 -3.34 -8.12
CA ASN A 147 18.37 -2.81 -7.66
C ASN A 147 18.35 -2.34 -6.20
N ILE A 148 17.22 -1.75 -5.75
CA ILE A 148 17.04 -1.35 -4.35
C ILE A 148 16.93 -2.59 -3.44
N SER A 149 16.24 -3.65 -3.87
CA SER A 149 16.14 -4.88 -3.09
C SER A 149 17.49 -5.55 -2.91
N ASP A 150 18.25 -5.69 -3.99
CA ASP A 150 19.58 -6.30 -3.98
C ASP A 150 20.57 -5.53 -3.09
N SER A 151 20.44 -4.21 -3.03
CA SER A 151 21.30 -3.34 -2.18
C SER A 151 21.02 -3.46 -0.68
N LYS A 152 19.91 -4.07 -0.26
CA LYS A 152 19.54 -4.27 1.15
C LYS A 152 19.99 -5.64 1.69
N GLU A 153 20.38 -6.55 0.82
CA GLU A 153 20.81 -7.91 1.18
C GLU A 153 22.35 -8.05 1.27
N GLY A 154 23.11 -7.02 0.91
CA GLY A 154 24.56 -6.93 1.02
C GLY A 154 24.99 -6.02 2.16
#